data_a30d725c9b2f16b5c1020ebf097c507e
#
_entry.id   a30d725c9b2f16b5c1020ebf097c507e
#
_cell.length_a   1.000
_cell.length_b   1.000
_cell.length_c   1.000
_cell.angle_alpha   90.00
_cell.angle_beta   90.00
_cell.angle_gamma   90.00
#
_symmetry.space_group_name_H-M   'P 1'
#
loop_
_entity.id
_entity.type
_entity.pdbx_description
1 polymer ?
#
loop_
_entity_poly.entity_id
_entity_poly.type
_entity_poly.pdbx_seq_one_letter_code
_entity_poly.pdbx_strand_id
1 'polypeptide(L)'
;MDKKKIAIIVTFMLIVILGLGITYAWLIQTINGDKIHSIRVGNFRFSLTEENSLTLESGEFMSDDKGMNQDGFKFSVENIGVGYGSYSIYLDDDTIPTGTTRLNDKFIKYSLEINGNKYSPLELKDRKIYNGILNKSGKDNITLRVWLNKDVNGDIGGQAFKTKIRIEANQEVSNQQATTITYDYNYLVNDVFDEYYNTNIFNPCCETAISLTKYETYYDDVGRVFFVTANKNKANRGWYFPSNNVLAANKTYTYSFEAKANVDLTAIIGSEQEGTAGQIGNIKYSLTSEYKRYTRTFKADSNKYSAFIFYDWTDTNDRTIEIRNLQIQEGGLSVAEIVKMKGTNLYTFPYLKRDNYQLLGWYTDPVNGDKIDENTIVPSTDTTYYAHWKYIGEK
;
A
#
# COMPACT_ATOMS: atom_id res chain seq x y z
N MET A 1 -46.25 42.07 -19.21
CA MET A 1 -46.13 41.50 -17.84
C MET A 1 -46.03 42.68 -16.87
N ASP A 2 -46.84 42.64 -15.81
CA ASP A 2 -46.93 43.76 -14.87
C ASP A 2 -45.59 43.99 -14.16
N LYS A 3 -45.17 45.26 -14.08
CA LYS A 3 -43.86 45.67 -13.47
C LYS A 3 -43.72 45.10 -12.05
N LYS A 4 -44.81 44.94 -11.30
CA LYS A 4 -44.82 44.30 -9.97
C LYS A 4 -44.49 42.83 -10.04
N LYS A 5 -44.93 42.09 -11.05
CA LYS A 5 -44.64 40.67 -11.24
C LYS A 5 -43.16 40.43 -11.63
N ILE A 6 -42.62 41.35 -12.45
CA ILE A 6 -41.17 41.33 -12.81
C ILE A 6 -40.32 41.56 -11.58
N ALA A 7 -40.66 42.56 -10.75
CA ALA A 7 -39.89 42.84 -9.52
C ALA A 7 -39.89 41.64 -8.55
N ILE A 8 -41.05 40.95 -8.38
CA ILE A 8 -41.14 39.76 -7.51
C ILE A 8 -40.29 38.62 -8.05
N ILE A 9 -40.28 38.37 -9.37
CA ILE A 9 -39.48 37.31 -9.99
C ILE A 9 -37.96 37.62 -9.85
N VAL A 10 -37.57 38.87 -10.07
CA VAL A 10 -36.16 39.30 -9.92
C VAL A 10 -35.73 39.22 -8.46
N THR A 11 -36.58 39.60 -7.51
CA THR A 11 -36.25 39.47 -6.07
C THR A 11 -36.13 38.01 -5.66
N PHE A 12 -37.02 37.14 -6.16
CA PHE A 12 -36.95 35.70 -5.89
C PHE A 12 -35.73 35.06 -6.50
N MET A 13 -35.33 35.40 -7.75
CA MET A 13 -34.05 34.98 -8.35
C MET A 13 -32.84 35.47 -7.56
N LEU A 14 -32.84 36.71 -7.08
CA LEU A 14 -31.78 37.24 -6.24
C LEU A 14 -31.65 36.49 -4.91
N ILE A 15 -32.77 36.14 -4.27
CA ILE A 15 -32.77 35.35 -3.04
C ILE A 15 -32.30 33.92 -3.30
N VAL A 16 -32.65 33.29 -4.43
CA VAL A 16 -32.16 31.98 -4.83
C VAL A 16 -30.67 32.02 -5.14
N ILE A 17 -30.18 33.05 -5.85
CA ILE A 17 -28.76 33.22 -6.14
C ILE A 17 -27.97 33.49 -4.86
N LEU A 18 -28.48 34.31 -3.93
CA LEU A 18 -27.89 34.52 -2.61
C LEU A 18 -27.96 33.25 -1.75
N GLY A 19 -29.05 32.50 -1.81
CA GLY A 19 -29.17 31.21 -1.11
C GLY A 19 -28.25 30.12 -1.65
N LEU A 20 -28.02 30.07 -2.95
CA LEU A 20 -27.07 29.16 -3.59
C LEU A 20 -25.62 29.61 -3.41
N GLY A 21 -25.38 30.93 -3.26
CA GLY A 21 -24.03 31.47 -3.02
C GLY A 21 -23.51 31.28 -1.60
N ILE A 22 -24.38 30.98 -0.63
CA ILE A 22 -24.00 30.77 0.78
C ILE A 22 -23.58 29.32 1.08
N THR A 23 -23.84 28.37 0.18
CA THR A 23 -23.49 26.95 0.39
C THR A 23 -22.03 26.59 0.12
N TYR A 24 -21.22 27.51 -0.39
CA TYR A 24 -19.77 27.33 -0.60
C TYR A 24 -18.95 28.37 0.19
N ALA A 25 -19.13 28.44 1.49
CA ALA A 25 -18.18 29.15 2.34
C ALA A 25 -16.97 28.24 2.58
N TRP A 26 -15.95 28.43 1.77
CA TRP A 26 -14.61 27.89 2.03
C TRP A 26 -14.03 28.64 3.22
N LEU A 27 -13.93 28.01 4.38
CA LEU A 27 -13.19 28.59 5.49
C LEU A 27 -11.72 28.13 5.39
N ILE A 28 -10.88 28.96 4.82
CA ILE A 28 -9.43 28.78 4.88
C ILE A 28 -8.96 29.46 6.15
N GLN A 29 -8.46 28.71 7.10
CA GLN A 29 -7.80 29.25 8.28
C GLN A 29 -6.33 28.87 8.26
N THR A 30 -5.47 29.87 8.23
CA THR A 30 -4.02 29.71 8.39
C THR A 30 -3.71 29.60 9.88
N ILE A 31 -3.01 28.55 10.29
CA ILE A 31 -2.66 28.30 11.69
C ILE A 31 -1.17 28.55 11.85
N ASN A 32 -0.81 29.44 12.75
CA ASN A 32 0.57 29.71 13.17
C ASN A 32 0.72 29.22 14.61
N GLY A 33 1.54 28.20 14.80
CA GLY A 33 2.10 27.59 16.02
C GLY A 33 1.44 27.81 17.39
N ASP A 34 1.57 26.81 18.26
CA ASP A 34 1.39 26.79 19.73
C ASP A 34 -0.03 26.82 20.32
N LYS A 35 -1.11 26.58 19.59
CA LYS A 35 -2.47 26.60 20.18
C LYS A 35 -3.39 25.55 19.62
N ILE A 36 -4.38 25.15 20.44
CA ILE A 36 -5.53 24.38 19.98
C ILE A 36 -6.41 25.30 19.13
N HIS A 37 -6.57 24.94 17.88
CA HIS A 37 -7.43 25.67 16.94
C HIS A 37 -8.69 24.87 16.65
N SER A 38 -9.85 25.45 16.76
CA SER A 38 -11.10 24.84 16.35
C SER A 38 -11.64 25.54 15.12
N ILE A 39 -11.89 24.77 14.06
CA ILE A 39 -12.50 25.25 12.83
C ILE A 39 -13.95 24.75 12.80
N ARG A 40 -14.90 25.65 12.60
CA ARG A 40 -16.29 25.32 12.42
C ARG A 40 -16.72 25.56 10.98
N VAL A 41 -17.14 24.50 10.29
CA VAL A 41 -17.69 24.58 8.93
C VAL A 41 -19.12 24.02 8.98
N GLY A 42 -20.12 24.88 9.03
CA GLY A 42 -21.50 24.47 9.23
C GLY A 42 -21.69 23.72 10.56
N ASN A 43 -22.15 22.48 10.50
CA ASN A 43 -22.30 21.58 11.66
C ASN A 43 -21.05 20.74 11.92
N PHE A 44 -19.97 20.95 11.16
CA PHE A 44 -18.73 20.22 11.24
C PHE A 44 -17.72 21.03 12.05
N ARG A 45 -16.95 20.33 12.91
CA ARG A 45 -15.93 20.94 13.74
C ARG A 45 -14.66 20.13 13.66
N PHE A 46 -13.54 20.80 13.32
CA PHE A 46 -12.21 20.25 13.46
C PHE A 46 -11.48 20.92 14.62
N SER A 47 -10.66 20.15 15.32
CA SER A 47 -9.62 20.70 16.16
C SER A 47 -8.26 20.31 15.61
N LEU A 48 -7.33 21.24 15.65
CA LEU A 48 -5.92 21.02 15.37
C LEU A 48 -5.15 21.28 16.66
N THR A 49 -4.30 20.33 17.04
CA THR A 49 -3.37 20.48 18.16
C THR A 49 -1.96 20.26 17.65
N GLU A 50 -1.09 21.23 17.85
CA GLU A 50 0.33 21.20 17.49
C GLU A 50 1.16 20.97 18.75
N GLU A 51 2.21 20.16 18.66
CA GLU A 51 3.08 19.83 19.79
C GLU A 51 4.45 20.53 19.71
N ASN A 52 4.91 20.89 18.51
CA ASN A 52 6.21 21.54 18.28
C ASN A 52 6.22 22.37 16.98
N SER A 53 7.30 23.12 16.69
CA SER A 53 7.45 23.89 15.45
C SER A 53 8.24 23.12 14.39
N LEU A 54 7.92 23.35 13.11
CA LEU A 54 8.64 22.78 11.98
C LEU A 54 9.70 23.77 11.47
N THR A 55 10.96 23.50 11.76
CA THR A 55 12.09 24.28 11.28
C THR A 55 13.16 23.36 10.71
N LEU A 56 13.61 23.63 9.48
CA LEU A 56 14.84 23.06 8.92
C LEU A 56 15.95 24.09 9.10
N GLU A 57 16.66 24.00 10.21
CA GLU A 57 17.86 24.77 10.45
C GLU A 57 19.09 23.96 10.03
N SER A 58 19.90 24.51 9.11
CA SER A 58 21.17 23.96 8.64
C SER A 58 21.15 22.45 8.36
N GLY A 59 20.33 22.01 7.40
CA GLY A 59 20.12 20.60 7.17
C GLY A 59 21.27 19.92 6.43
N GLU A 60 21.72 18.79 6.93
CA GLU A 60 22.48 17.82 6.15
C GLU A 60 21.58 17.14 5.10
N PHE A 61 22.14 16.88 3.93
CA PHE A 61 21.50 16.00 2.95
C PHE A 61 21.39 14.57 3.52
N MET A 62 20.18 14.02 3.54
CA MET A 62 19.90 12.75 4.20
C MET A 62 19.35 11.71 3.24
N SER A 63 19.67 10.45 3.54
CA SER A 63 18.94 9.31 2.94
C SER A 63 17.51 9.24 3.48
N ASP A 64 16.64 8.59 2.73
CA ASP A 64 15.26 8.39 3.17
C ASP A 64 15.19 7.67 4.53
N ASP A 65 16.04 6.66 4.75
CA ASP A 65 16.12 5.96 6.05
C ASP A 65 16.48 6.91 7.20
N LYS A 66 17.45 7.81 7.01
CA LYS A 66 17.82 8.79 8.03
C LYS A 66 16.70 9.81 8.24
N GLY A 67 16.11 10.33 7.15
CA GLY A 67 14.98 11.26 7.18
C GLY A 67 13.74 10.69 7.87
N MET A 68 13.40 9.44 7.59
CA MET A 68 12.25 8.73 8.19
C MET A 68 12.41 8.45 9.69
N ASN A 69 13.63 8.44 10.21
CA ASN A 69 13.92 8.16 11.62
C ASN A 69 14.19 9.42 12.45
N GLN A 70 14.05 10.62 11.86
CA GLN A 70 14.11 11.86 12.62
C GLN A 70 12.89 12.05 13.51
N ASP A 71 13.07 12.88 14.54
CA ASP A 71 11.92 13.49 15.21
C ASP A 71 11.15 14.33 14.16
N GLY A 72 9.83 14.25 14.23
CA GLY A 72 8.96 14.93 13.29
C GLY A 72 8.12 15.99 13.99
N PHE A 73 7.54 16.86 13.19
CA PHE A 73 6.52 17.78 13.66
C PHE A 73 5.21 17.01 13.90
N LYS A 74 4.69 17.08 15.13
CA LYS A 74 3.51 16.32 15.55
C LYS A 74 2.31 17.23 15.70
N PHE A 75 1.20 16.80 15.16
CA PHE A 75 -0.09 17.45 15.30
C PHE A 75 -1.23 16.45 15.13
N SER A 76 -2.43 16.85 15.48
CA SER A 76 -3.61 16.03 15.28
C SER A 76 -4.75 16.82 14.66
N VAL A 77 -5.52 16.14 13.82
CA VAL A 77 -6.77 16.64 13.24
C VAL A 77 -7.91 15.78 13.76
N GLU A 78 -8.88 16.38 14.42
CA GLU A 78 -10.01 15.67 15.04
C GLU A 78 -11.33 16.22 14.52
N ASN A 79 -12.22 15.32 14.13
CA ASN A 79 -13.61 15.66 13.80
C ASN A 79 -14.47 15.64 15.06
N ILE A 80 -14.77 16.81 15.57
CA ILE A 80 -15.65 17.00 16.74
C ILE A 80 -17.11 17.28 16.34
N GLY A 81 -17.45 17.13 15.06
CA GLY A 81 -18.79 17.29 14.50
C GLY A 81 -19.62 16.02 14.52
N VAL A 82 -20.78 16.06 13.87
CA VAL A 82 -21.78 14.97 13.91
C VAL A 82 -21.78 14.06 12.68
N GLY A 83 -21.05 14.39 11.63
CA GLY A 83 -20.99 13.66 10.35
C GLY A 83 -19.57 13.33 9.91
N TYR A 84 -19.44 12.89 8.67
CA TYR A 84 -18.16 12.72 8.00
C TYR A 84 -17.62 14.07 7.51
N GLY A 85 -16.32 14.23 7.48
CA GLY A 85 -15.67 15.36 6.88
C GLY A 85 -14.34 15.01 6.25
N SER A 86 -13.93 15.79 5.29
CA SER A 86 -12.61 15.67 4.68
C SER A 86 -11.74 16.86 5.08
N TYR A 87 -10.44 16.62 5.09
CA TYR A 87 -9.45 17.66 5.29
C TYR A 87 -8.28 17.50 4.34
N SER A 88 -7.61 18.59 4.05
CA SER A 88 -6.38 18.61 3.25
C SER A 88 -5.27 19.31 4.04
N ILE A 89 -4.05 18.79 3.91
CA ILE A 89 -2.85 19.35 4.53
C ILE A 89 -1.99 20.01 3.45
N TYR A 90 -1.58 21.25 3.71
CA TYR A 90 -0.70 22.01 2.85
C TYR A 90 0.54 22.48 3.61
N LEU A 91 1.67 22.56 2.90
CA LEU A 91 2.90 23.20 3.36
C LEU A 91 3.04 24.55 2.65
N ASP A 92 2.56 25.62 3.26
CA ASP A 92 2.69 26.96 2.72
C ASP A 92 4.03 27.58 3.10
N ASP A 93 4.56 28.43 2.24
CA ASP A 93 5.78 29.19 2.56
C ASP A 93 5.55 30.09 3.77
N ASP A 94 6.56 30.17 4.62
CA ASP A 94 6.62 31.15 5.71
C ASP A 94 7.80 32.14 5.50
N THR A 95 7.83 33.18 6.28
CA THR A 95 8.87 34.21 6.19
C THR A 95 10.25 33.61 6.49
N ILE A 96 11.12 33.61 5.51
CA ILE A 96 12.52 33.17 5.64
C ILE A 96 13.40 34.27 6.29
N PRO A 97 14.56 33.89 6.89
CA PRO A 97 15.47 34.84 7.49
C PRO A 97 15.96 35.91 6.49
N THR A 98 16.15 37.15 6.97
CA THR A 98 16.67 38.24 6.16
C THR A 98 18.07 37.91 5.62
N GLY A 99 18.29 38.14 4.33
CA GLY A 99 19.57 37.85 3.67
C GLY A 99 19.67 36.44 3.09
N THR A 100 18.62 35.63 3.23
CA THR A 100 18.53 34.30 2.56
C THR A 100 17.57 34.35 1.38
N THR A 101 17.71 33.37 0.46
CA THR A 101 16.75 33.11 -0.62
C THR A 101 15.99 31.82 -0.33
N ARG A 102 14.81 31.69 -0.90
CA ARG A 102 14.00 30.49 -0.71
C ARG A 102 14.65 29.27 -1.38
N LEU A 103 14.80 28.19 -0.61
CA LEU A 103 15.27 26.90 -1.13
C LEU A 103 14.26 26.30 -2.13
N ASN A 104 14.75 25.78 -3.24
CA ASN A 104 13.92 25.12 -4.24
C ASN A 104 13.36 23.80 -3.72
N ASP A 105 12.09 23.53 -3.99
CA ASP A 105 11.36 22.34 -3.50
C ASP A 105 11.99 21.00 -3.93
N LYS A 106 12.69 20.93 -5.06
CA LYS A 106 13.42 19.73 -5.50
C LYS A 106 14.42 19.19 -4.47
N PHE A 107 14.92 20.06 -3.58
CA PHE A 107 15.84 19.66 -2.52
C PHE A 107 15.12 19.12 -1.28
N ILE A 108 13.78 19.18 -1.24
CA ILE A 108 12.98 18.83 -0.08
C ILE A 108 12.28 17.49 -0.31
N LYS A 109 12.48 16.57 0.63
CA LYS A 109 11.63 15.39 0.81
C LYS A 109 10.83 15.51 2.10
N TYR A 110 9.68 14.89 2.10
CA TYR A 110 8.85 14.76 3.29
C TYR A 110 8.27 13.36 3.41
N SER A 111 7.84 13.02 4.60
CA SER A 111 7.05 11.83 4.87
C SER A 111 6.04 12.10 5.96
N LEU A 112 4.94 11.38 5.90
CA LEU A 112 3.89 11.39 6.91
C LEU A 112 3.88 10.05 7.67
N GLU A 113 3.54 10.13 8.94
CA GLU A 113 3.10 9.00 9.73
C GLU A 113 1.74 9.37 10.31
N ILE A 114 0.71 8.56 10.04
CA ILE A 114 -0.67 8.84 10.45
C ILE A 114 -1.16 7.66 11.27
N ASN A 115 -1.53 7.91 12.51
CA ASN A 115 -1.98 6.89 13.48
C ASN A 115 -0.98 5.72 13.60
N GLY A 116 0.33 6.01 13.55
CA GLY A 116 1.41 5.02 13.62
C GLY A 116 1.77 4.36 12.30
N ASN A 117 0.99 4.56 11.23
CA ASN A 117 1.30 4.04 9.91
C ASN A 117 2.24 4.99 9.17
N LYS A 118 3.43 4.52 8.82
CA LYS A 118 4.43 5.27 8.07
C LYS A 118 4.11 5.24 6.58
N TYR A 119 4.25 6.40 5.93
CA TYR A 119 4.10 6.55 4.48
C TYR A 119 5.43 6.79 3.79
N SER A 120 5.53 6.34 2.54
CA SER A 120 6.75 6.47 1.74
C SER A 120 7.18 7.93 1.60
N PRO A 121 8.51 8.20 1.61
CA PRO A 121 9.04 9.51 1.33
C PRO A 121 8.66 10.01 -0.07
N LEU A 122 8.31 11.28 -0.17
CA LEU A 122 7.98 11.95 -1.43
C LEU A 122 8.77 13.24 -1.56
N GLU A 123 9.08 13.64 -2.79
CA GLU A 123 9.60 14.96 -3.10
C GLU A 123 8.51 16.02 -2.95
N LEU A 124 8.85 17.19 -2.46
CA LEU A 124 7.92 18.29 -2.35
C LEU A 124 7.71 18.93 -3.73
N LYS A 125 6.76 18.41 -4.50
CA LYS A 125 6.41 18.94 -5.83
C LYS A 125 5.20 19.86 -5.79
N ASP A 126 4.28 19.60 -4.87
CA ASP A 126 3.05 20.35 -4.65
C ASP A 126 2.95 20.76 -3.17
N ARG A 127 2.26 21.84 -2.93
CA ARG A 127 2.01 22.32 -1.56
C ARG A 127 0.99 21.47 -0.81
N LYS A 128 0.07 20.87 -1.51
CA LYS A 128 -0.87 19.90 -0.94
C LYS A 128 -0.16 18.56 -0.78
N ILE A 129 0.00 18.12 0.47
CA ILE A 129 0.75 16.89 0.81
C ILE A 129 -0.13 15.73 1.25
N TYR A 130 -1.40 15.99 1.57
CA TYR A 130 -2.31 14.94 2.04
C TYR A 130 -3.78 15.36 1.90
N ASN A 131 -4.66 14.37 1.79
CA ASN A 131 -6.07 14.46 2.07
C ASN A 131 -6.53 13.29 2.94
N GLY A 132 -7.40 13.57 3.90
CA GLY A 132 -7.98 12.59 4.81
C GLY A 132 -9.49 12.72 4.90
N ILE A 133 -10.11 11.64 5.38
CA ILE A 133 -11.53 11.60 5.74
C ILE A 133 -11.63 11.17 7.20
N LEU A 134 -12.40 11.90 7.98
CA LEU A 134 -12.69 11.55 9.37
C LEU A 134 -14.19 11.31 9.54
N ASN A 135 -14.55 10.19 10.13
CA ASN A 135 -15.89 9.94 10.63
C ASN A 135 -16.19 10.80 11.88
N LYS A 136 -17.40 10.71 12.40
CA LYS A 136 -17.74 11.32 13.68
C LYS A 136 -16.81 10.88 14.78
N SER A 137 -16.24 11.85 15.50
CA SER A 137 -15.24 11.63 16.56
C SER A 137 -13.96 10.95 16.10
N GLY A 138 -13.73 10.89 14.79
CA GLY A 138 -12.48 10.39 14.22
C GLY A 138 -11.34 11.37 14.47
N LYS A 139 -10.14 10.83 14.67
CA LYS A 139 -8.93 11.60 14.93
C LYS A 139 -7.75 10.98 14.19
N ASP A 140 -7.01 11.83 13.48
CA ASP A 140 -5.71 11.47 12.92
C ASP A 140 -4.61 12.16 13.73
N ASN A 141 -3.69 11.33 14.28
CA ASN A 141 -2.46 11.78 14.89
C ASN A 141 -1.38 11.72 13.81
N ILE A 142 -0.78 12.86 13.51
CA ILE A 142 0.08 13.03 12.34
C ILE A 142 1.47 13.43 12.80
N THR A 143 2.49 12.75 12.26
CA THR A 143 3.89 13.18 12.36
C THR A 143 4.38 13.48 10.96
N LEU A 144 4.77 14.72 10.73
CA LEU A 144 5.38 15.20 9.49
C LEU A 144 6.89 15.27 9.68
N ARG A 145 7.64 14.61 8.80
CA ARG A 145 9.10 14.70 8.71
C ARG A 145 9.49 15.37 7.41
N VAL A 146 10.46 16.26 7.46
CA VAL A 146 10.97 16.99 6.29
C VAL A 146 12.49 17.00 6.36
N TRP A 147 13.17 16.75 5.22
CA TRP A 147 14.62 16.74 5.15
C TRP A 147 15.15 17.13 3.76
N LEU A 148 16.46 17.39 3.68
CA LEU A 148 17.14 17.65 2.42
C LEU A 148 17.43 16.33 1.69
N ASN A 149 16.99 16.26 0.43
CA ASN A 149 17.14 15.11 -0.44
C ASN A 149 18.60 14.93 -0.89
N LYS A 150 19.29 13.87 -0.41
CA LYS A 150 20.68 13.57 -0.78
C LYS A 150 20.86 13.21 -2.26
N ASP A 151 19.79 12.82 -2.95
CA ASP A 151 19.86 12.39 -4.35
C ASP A 151 19.86 13.56 -5.33
N VAL A 152 19.73 14.79 -4.80
CA VAL A 152 19.76 16.03 -5.58
C VAL A 152 21.04 16.81 -5.28
N ASN A 153 21.85 17.01 -6.30
CA ASN A 153 23.07 17.83 -6.19
C ASN A 153 22.75 19.31 -6.45
N GLY A 154 23.42 20.19 -5.73
CA GLY A 154 23.37 21.64 -5.93
C GLY A 154 23.89 22.40 -4.73
N ASP A 155 24.31 23.65 -5.00
CA ASP A 155 24.68 24.58 -3.95
C ASP A 155 23.42 25.18 -3.32
N ILE A 156 23.26 25.02 -2.03
CA ILE A 156 22.17 25.56 -1.22
C ILE A 156 22.64 26.65 -0.26
N GLY A 157 23.90 27.11 -0.39
CA GLY A 157 24.45 28.18 0.43
C GLY A 157 23.60 29.45 0.36
N GLY A 158 23.29 30.03 1.51
CA GLY A 158 22.45 31.23 1.62
C GLY A 158 20.97 31.02 1.28
N GLN A 159 20.51 29.76 1.18
CA GLN A 159 19.11 29.43 0.97
C GLN A 159 18.46 28.93 2.28
N ALA A 160 17.18 29.15 2.44
CA ALA A 160 16.40 28.72 3.60
C ALA A 160 15.05 28.13 3.17
N PHE A 161 14.62 27.11 3.89
CA PHE A 161 13.27 26.55 3.79
C PHE A 161 12.56 26.76 5.12
N LYS A 162 11.46 27.47 5.09
CA LYS A 162 10.58 27.63 6.23
C LYS A 162 9.14 27.48 5.76
N THR A 163 8.39 26.68 6.44
CA THR A 163 7.02 26.35 6.07
C THR A 163 6.10 26.38 7.27
N LYS A 164 4.84 26.63 7.00
CA LYS A 164 3.74 26.50 7.96
C LYS A 164 2.72 25.51 7.43
N ILE A 165 2.06 24.83 8.36
CA ILE A 165 0.99 23.89 8.02
C ILE A 165 -0.32 24.68 7.88
N ARG A 166 -1.01 24.45 6.77
CA ARG A 166 -2.37 24.91 6.57
C ARG A 166 -3.29 23.72 6.41
N ILE A 167 -4.39 23.70 7.17
CA ILE A 167 -5.43 22.69 7.08
C ILE A 167 -6.66 23.33 6.44
N GLU A 168 -7.13 22.71 5.35
CA GLU A 168 -8.44 23.00 4.78
C GLU A 168 -9.40 21.89 5.13
N ALA A 169 -10.54 22.23 5.69
CA ALA A 169 -11.58 21.29 6.07
C ALA A 169 -12.85 21.53 5.25
N ASN A 170 -13.45 20.45 4.76
CA ASN A 170 -14.70 20.49 4.02
C ASN A 170 -15.79 19.73 4.76
N GLN A 171 -16.93 20.35 4.90
CA GLN A 171 -18.13 19.69 5.41
C GLN A 171 -18.76 18.82 4.32
N GLU A 172 -19.38 17.71 4.76
CA GLU A 172 -20.13 16.77 3.95
C GLU A 172 -19.33 15.96 2.94
N VAL A 173 -18.73 14.94 3.46
CA VAL A 173 -18.50 13.74 2.66
C VAL A 173 -19.62 12.77 3.03
N SER A 174 -20.55 12.50 2.11
CA SER A 174 -21.43 11.35 2.28
C SER A 174 -20.55 10.09 2.20
N ASN A 175 -20.92 9.01 2.89
CA ASN A 175 -20.24 7.70 2.71
C ASN A 175 -20.11 7.28 1.24
N GLN A 176 -20.98 7.78 0.36
CA GLN A 176 -20.95 7.54 -1.08
C GLN A 176 -19.74 8.17 -1.79
N GLN A 177 -19.09 9.16 -1.17
CA GLN A 177 -17.89 9.81 -1.72
C GLN A 177 -16.58 9.19 -1.23
N ALA A 178 -16.65 8.26 -0.29
CA ALA A 178 -15.49 7.52 0.21
C ALA A 178 -15.32 6.19 -0.53
N THR A 179 -14.08 5.74 -0.64
CA THR A 179 -13.71 4.42 -1.16
C THR A 179 -12.55 3.87 -0.34
N THR A 180 -12.47 2.56 -0.22
CA THR A 180 -11.35 1.88 0.45
C THR A 180 -10.28 1.55 -0.58
N ILE A 181 -9.07 2.00 -0.31
CA ILE A 181 -7.87 1.59 -1.03
C ILE A 181 -7.16 0.55 -0.19
N THR A 182 -7.03 -0.66 -0.73
CA THR A 182 -6.24 -1.74 -0.15
C THR A 182 -4.87 -1.74 -0.79
N TYR A 183 -3.82 -1.63 0.00
CA TYR A 183 -2.44 -1.79 -0.41
C TYR A 183 -1.97 -3.20 -0.04
N ASP A 184 -1.96 -4.11 -0.99
CA ASP A 184 -1.43 -5.46 -0.80
C ASP A 184 0.10 -5.41 -0.92
N TYR A 185 0.80 -5.81 0.13
CA TYR A 185 2.26 -5.75 0.18
C TYR A 185 2.93 -6.68 -0.83
N ASN A 186 2.14 -7.58 -1.42
CA ASN A 186 2.61 -8.57 -2.39
C ASN A 186 3.75 -9.45 -1.85
N TYR A 187 3.85 -9.54 -0.54
CA TYR A 187 4.64 -10.50 0.20
C TYR A 187 4.02 -10.70 1.59
N LEU A 188 4.38 -11.79 2.27
CA LEU A 188 3.90 -12.11 3.60
C LEU A 188 4.96 -11.69 4.63
N VAL A 189 4.64 -10.71 5.47
CA VAL A 189 5.58 -10.05 6.40
C VAL A 189 6.13 -11.03 7.44
N ASN A 190 5.28 -11.98 7.89
CA ASN A 190 5.63 -12.99 8.88
C ASN A 190 5.71 -14.38 8.23
N ASP A 191 6.52 -14.51 7.18
CA ASP A 191 6.68 -15.78 6.47
C ASP A 191 7.30 -16.83 7.40
N VAL A 192 6.50 -17.80 7.82
CA VAL A 192 6.93 -18.92 8.68
C VAL A 192 7.74 -19.96 7.90
N PHE A 193 7.89 -19.75 6.59
CA PHE A 193 8.49 -20.70 5.68
C PHE A 193 9.91 -20.29 5.25
N ASP A 194 10.28 -19.02 5.41
CA ASP A 194 11.55 -18.47 4.93
C ASP A 194 12.77 -19.15 5.59
N GLU A 195 12.79 -19.34 6.89
CA GLU A 195 13.85 -20.05 7.59
C GLU A 195 13.95 -21.52 7.15
N TYR A 196 12.82 -22.14 6.82
CA TYR A 196 12.75 -23.54 6.43
C TYR A 196 13.30 -23.78 5.02
N TYR A 197 13.05 -22.87 4.08
CA TYR A 197 13.51 -22.98 2.69
C TYR A 197 15.00 -22.85 2.50
N ASN A 198 15.67 -22.09 3.33
CA ASN A 198 17.11 -21.87 3.21
C ASN A 198 17.92 -23.15 3.43
N THR A 199 17.31 -24.18 4.02
CA THR A 199 18.00 -25.42 4.41
C THR A 199 17.46 -26.69 3.73
N ASN A 200 16.28 -26.65 3.06
CA ASN A 200 15.62 -27.83 2.55
C ASN A 200 15.31 -27.73 1.06
N ILE A 201 15.60 -28.82 0.36
CA ILE A 201 15.26 -29.01 -1.04
C ILE A 201 13.83 -29.57 -1.07
N PHE A 202 13.03 -29.13 -2.05
CA PHE A 202 11.73 -29.78 -2.29
C PHE A 202 11.91 -31.22 -2.76
N ASN A 203 11.00 -32.07 -2.34
CA ASN A 203 11.07 -33.51 -2.60
C ASN A 203 10.12 -33.89 -3.73
N PRO A 204 10.54 -34.74 -4.67
CA PRO A 204 9.61 -35.40 -5.59
C PRO A 204 8.60 -36.23 -4.81
N CYS A 205 7.33 -36.15 -5.20
CA CYS A 205 6.26 -36.90 -4.58
C CYS A 205 5.86 -38.11 -5.43
N CYS A 206 5.43 -39.17 -4.75
CA CYS A 206 4.69 -40.31 -5.31
C CYS A 206 5.57 -41.19 -6.23
N GLU A 207 5.05 -41.79 -7.27
CA GLU A 207 5.83 -42.59 -8.24
C GLU A 207 6.75 -41.76 -9.14
N THR A 208 6.99 -40.54 -8.80
CA THR A 208 7.44 -39.48 -9.68
C THR A 208 8.93 -39.15 -9.64
N ALA A 209 9.70 -39.81 -8.80
CA ALA A 209 11.16 -39.68 -8.85
C ALA A 209 11.73 -39.96 -10.27
N ILE A 210 10.97 -40.64 -11.12
CA ILE A 210 11.35 -41.01 -12.51
C ILE A 210 10.75 -40.05 -13.55
N SER A 211 9.77 -39.22 -13.21
CA SER A 211 9.07 -38.37 -14.19
C SER A 211 9.58 -36.93 -14.21
N LEU A 212 10.23 -36.46 -13.15
CA LEU A 212 10.90 -35.19 -13.16
C LEU A 212 12.28 -35.35 -13.79
N THR A 213 12.51 -34.65 -14.90
CA THR A 213 13.81 -34.71 -15.62
C THR A 213 14.79 -33.67 -15.12
N LYS A 214 14.28 -32.57 -14.52
CA LYS A 214 15.10 -31.54 -13.92
C LYS A 214 14.30 -30.89 -12.80
N TYR A 215 14.95 -30.61 -11.69
CA TYR A 215 14.43 -29.73 -10.63
C TYR A 215 15.62 -29.00 -10.00
N GLU A 216 15.43 -27.67 -9.85
CA GLU A 216 16.47 -26.78 -9.33
C GLU A 216 15.83 -25.56 -8.68
N THR A 217 16.61 -24.85 -7.89
CA THR A 217 16.25 -23.54 -7.36
C THR A 217 17.29 -22.52 -7.75
N TYR A 218 16.82 -21.32 -8.11
CA TYR A 218 17.68 -20.16 -8.38
C TYR A 218 16.95 -18.87 -7.98
N TYR A 219 17.62 -17.74 -8.05
CA TYR A 219 17.01 -16.42 -7.84
C TYR A 219 16.94 -15.68 -9.17
N ASP A 220 15.76 -15.12 -9.48
CA ASP A 220 15.58 -14.12 -10.54
C ASP A 220 15.54 -12.70 -9.95
N ASP A 221 15.09 -11.71 -10.73
CA ASP A 221 14.95 -10.33 -10.27
C ASP A 221 13.78 -10.11 -9.31
N VAL A 222 12.89 -11.09 -9.17
CA VAL A 222 11.70 -11.00 -8.32
C VAL A 222 11.84 -11.83 -7.04
N GLY A 223 12.63 -12.90 -7.08
CA GLY A 223 12.87 -13.73 -5.90
C GLY A 223 13.32 -15.14 -6.21
N ARG A 224 13.15 -16.04 -5.23
CA ARG A 224 13.51 -17.44 -5.37
C ARG A 224 12.54 -18.17 -6.27
N VAL A 225 13.08 -18.88 -7.26
CA VAL A 225 12.34 -19.68 -8.26
C VAL A 225 12.57 -21.16 -7.99
N PHE A 226 11.50 -21.93 -7.96
CA PHE A 226 11.49 -23.40 -8.02
C PHE A 226 11.14 -23.80 -9.45
N PHE A 227 12.11 -24.42 -10.12
CA PHE A 227 12.03 -24.79 -11.53
C PHE A 227 11.96 -26.31 -11.66
N VAL A 228 10.96 -26.78 -12.39
CA VAL A 228 10.74 -28.23 -12.60
C VAL A 228 10.42 -28.51 -14.05
N THR A 229 11.07 -29.53 -14.62
CA THR A 229 10.66 -30.13 -15.91
C THR A 229 10.10 -31.54 -15.69
N ALA A 230 8.99 -31.83 -16.33
CA ALA A 230 8.31 -33.11 -16.24
C ALA A 230 7.99 -33.69 -17.62
N ASN A 231 8.19 -35.01 -17.77
CA ASN A 231 7.94 -35.75 -19.00
C ASN A 231 6.44 -35.96 -19.25
N LYS A 232 6.05 -36.06 -20.52
CA LYS A 232 4.67 -36.23 -20.95
C LYS A 232 4.02 -37.56 -20.55
N ASN A 233 4.66 -38.63 -20.45
CA ASN A 233 4.06 -39.98 -20.34
C ASN A 233 3.99 -40.51 -18.91
N LYS A 234 3.85 -39.66 -17.92
CA LYS A 234 3.80 -40.06 -16.51
C LYS A 234 2.64 -39.41 -15.77
N ALA A 235 1.75 -40.20 -15.23
CA ALA A 235 0.72 -39.73 -14.30
C ALA A 235 1.32 -39.40 -12.92
N ASN A 236 0.62 -38.62 -12.09
CA ASN A 236 0.97 -38.31 -10.71
C ASN A 236 2.34 -37.62 -10.56
N ARG A 237 2.52 -36.53 -11.26
CA ARG A 237 3.73 -35.68 -11.17
C ARG A 237 3.53 -34.61 -10.11
N GLY A 238 4.39 -34.62 -9.12
CA GLY A 238 4.33 -33.65 -8.09
C GLY A 238 5.62 -33.51 -7.31
N TRP A 239 5.66 -32.51 -6.51
CA TRP A 239 6.71 -32.27 -5.54
C TRP A 239 6.11 -31.57 -4.33
N TYR A 240 6.80 -31.63 -3.23
CA TYR A 240 6.29 -31.10 -1.97
C TYR A 240 7.39 -30.59 -1.06
N PHE A 241 7.01 -29.73 -0.15
CA PHE A 241 7.80 -29.37 1.01
C PHE A 241 7.20 -30.02 2.25
N PRO A 242 7.97 -30.78 3.02
CA PRO A 242 7.49 -31.39 4.26
C PRO A 242 7.00 -30.34 5.26
N SER A 243 6.09 -30.70 6.14
CA SER A 243 5.56 -29.75 7.13
C SER A 243 6.50 -29.50 8.31
N ASN A 244 7.29 -30.47 8.70
CA ASN A 244 8.28 -30.44 9.80
C ASN A 244 7.94 -29.46 10.95
N ASN A 245 6.68 -29.44 11.38
CA ASN A 245 6.12 -28.51 12.39
C ASN A 245 6.09 -27.01 11.98
N VAL A 246 6.24 -26.69 10.72
CA VAL A 246 6.10 -25.31 10.22
C VAL A 246 4.67 -24.81 10.42
N LEU A 247 3.66 -25.69 10.22
CA LEU A 247 2.26 -25.35 10.39
C LEU A 247 1.69 -26.02 11.65
N ALA A 248 1.15 -25.22 12.56
CA ALA A 248 0.49 -25.71 13.77
C ALA A 248 -0.99 -26.04 13.52
N ALA A 249 -1.45 -27.14 14.12
CA ALA A 249 -2.83 -27.58 14.00
C ALA A 249 -3.83 -26.51 14.47
N ASN A 250 -4.96 -26.46 13.78
CA ASN A 250 -6.09 -25.55 14.09
C ASN A 250 -5.82 -24.05 13.92
N LYS A 251 -4.65 -23.66 13.45
CA LYS A 251 -4.36 -22.29 13.10
C LYS A 251 -4.72 -21.99 11.66
N THR A 252 -4.99 -20.72 11.38
CA THR A 252 -5.26 -20.23 10.02
C THR A 252 -3.96 -19.72 9.42
N TYR A 253 -3.70 -20.10 8.18
CA TYR A 253 -2.53 -19.69 7.40
C TYR A 253 -2.96 -19.16 6.05
N THR A 254 -2.15 -18.27 5.50
CA THR A 254 -2.24 -17.82 4.11
C THR A 254 -0.94 -18.17 3.41
N TYR A 255 -1.02 -18.80 2.23
CA TYR A 255 0.10 -18.87 1.31
C TYR A 255 -0.09 -17.89 0.14
N SER A 256 1.02 -17.46 -0.41
CA SER A 256 1.10 -16.63 -1.61
C SER A 256 2.26 -17.13 -2.47
N PHE A 257 2.04 -17.27 -3.77
CA PHE A 257 3.08 -17.64 -4.73
C PHE A 257 2.73 -17.10 -6.12
N GLU A 258 3.74 -17.01 -6.98
CA GLU A 258 3.56 -16.76 -8.40
C GLU A 258 3.93 -18.02 -9.17
N ALA A 259 3.15 -18.36 -10.19
CA ALA A 259 3.41 -19.54 -11.00
C ALA A 259 3.14 -19.32 -12.48
N LYS A 260 3.92 -20.02 -13.32
CA LYS A 260 3.71 -20.17 -14.79
C LYS A 260 4.11 -21.56 -15.26
N ALA A 261 3.69 -21.91 -16.49
CA ALA A 261 4.14 -23.09 -17.20
C ALA A 261 4.31 -22.77 -18.68
N ASN A 262 5.20 -23.52 -19.37
CA ASN A 262 5.43 -23.33 -20.81
C ASN A 262 4.28 -23.82 -21.70
N VAL A 263 3.30 -24.50 -21.11
CA VAL A 263 2.06 -24.96 -21.75
C VAL A 263 0.90 -24.69 -20.78
N ASP A 264 -0.29 -24.46 -21.31
CA ASP A 264 -1.48 -24.32 -20.47
C ASP A 264 -1.76 -25.66 -19.76
N LEU A 265 -1.83 -25.61 -18.46
CA LEU A 265 -2.13 -26.79 -17.64
C LEU A 265 -2.97 -26.44 -16.43
N THR A 266 -3.69 -27.44 -15.92
CA THR A 266 -4.38 -27.35 -14.64
C THR A 266 -3.61 -28.18 -13.61
N ALA A 267 -3.12 -27.48 -12.57
CA ALA A 267 -2.40 -28.11 -11.47
C ALA A 267 -3.21 -28.03 -10.18
N ILE A 268 -3.03 -28.99 -9.30
CA ILE A 268 -3.50 -28.93 -7.91
C ILE A 268 -2.34 -28.41 -7.07
N ILE A 269 -2.53 -27.29 -6.40
CA ILE A 269 -1.48 -26.63 -5.61
C ILE A 269 -2.07 -26.24 -4.25
N GLY A 270 -1.33 -26.46 -3.19
CA GLY A 270 -1.73 -26.07 -1.85
C GLY A 270 -0.99 -26.81 -0.76
N SER A 271 -1.56 -26.85 0.44
CA SER A 271 -1.05 -27.59 1.59
C SER A 271 -1.88 -28.83 1.83
N GLU A 272 -1.27 -29.96 2.15
CA GLU A 272 -2.00 -31.13 2.66
C GLU A 272 -2.68 -30.85 4.00
N GLN A 273 -2.24 -29.85 4.72
CA GLN A 273 -2.87 -29.43 5.98
C GLN A 273 -4.16 -28.62 5.78
N GLU A 274 -4.56 -28.41 4.54
CA GLU A 274 -5.74 -27.64 4.15
C GLU A 274 -7.05 -28.43 4.17
N GLY A 275 -7.03 -29.72 4.31
CA GLY A 275 -8.23 -30.53 4.13
C GLY A 275 -8.30 -31.82 4.90
N THR A 276 -9.45 -32.47 4.84
CA THR A 276 -9.68 -33.81 5.39
C THR A 276 -9.07 -34.89 4.51
N ALA A 277 -8.39 -35.84 5.14
CA ALA A 277 -8.06 -37.15 4.57
C ALA A 277 -7.20 -37.18 3.28
N GLY A 278 -6.00 -36.60 3.31
CA GLY A 278 -4.99 -36.89 2.28
C GLY A 278 -5.19 -36.24 0.93
N GLN A 279 -6.12 -35.33 0.82
CA GLN A 279 -6.34 -34.53 -0.39
C GLN A 279 -6.09 -33.04 -0.11
N ILE A 280 -5.20 -32.47 -0.88
CA ILE A 280 -5.10 -31.04 -1.04
C ILE A 280 -6.45 -30.60 -1.57
N GLY A 281 -7.29 -30.01 -0.79
CA GLY A 281 -8.67 -29.57 -1.05
C GLY A 281 -9.20 -29.47 -2.49
N ASN A 282 -8.73 -30.30 -3.43
CA ASN A 282 -9.04 -30.29 -4.87
C ASN A 282 -8.92 -28.91 -5.54
N ILE A 283 -8.00 -28.06 -5.06
CA ILE A 283 -7.83 -26.72 -5.56
C ILE A 283 -7.03 -26.78 -6.85
N LYS A 284 -7.70 -26.40 -7.91
CA LYS A 284 -7.12 -26.40 -9.26
C LYS A 284 -6.75 -24.98 -9.65
N TYR A 285 -5.53 -24.84 -10.12
CA TYR A 285 -5.01 -23.59 -10.68
C TYR A 285 -4.70 -23.77 -12.16
N SER A 286 -5.18 -22.83 -12.98
CA SER A 286 -4.83 -22.79 -14.40
C SER A 286 -3.54 -21.99 -14.55
N LEU A 287 -2.47 -22.68 -14.98
CA LEU A 287 -1.17 -22.08 -15.27
C LEU A 287 -1.04 -21.80 -16.76
N THR A 288 -0.45 -20.68 -17.11
CA THR A 288 -0.16 -20.24 -18.48
C THR A 288 1.32 -19.88 -18.61
N SER A 289 1.76 -19.47 -19.79
CA SER A 289 3.15 -19.00 -20.04
C SER A 289 3.53 -17.74 -19.26
N GLU A 290 2.55 -17.01 -18.75
CA GLU A 290 2.76 -15.79 -17.96
C GLU A 290 2.64 -16.08 -16.47
N TYR A 291 3.52 -15.46 -15.65
CA TYR A 291 3.37 -15.51 -14.20
C TYR A 291 2.07 -14.86 -13.76
N LYS A 292 1.38 -15.56 -12.85
CA LYS A 292 0.23 -15.04 -12.12
C LYS A 292 0.43 -15.31 -10.64
N ARG A 293 -0.04 -14.36 -9.80
CA ARG A 293 -0.05 -14.54 -8.35
C ARG A 293 -1.29 -15.30 -7.92
N TYR A 294 -1.08 -16.25 -7.01
CA TYR A 294 -2.11 -17.03 -6.36
C TYR A 294 -1.97 -16.88 -4.84
N THR A 295 -3.10 -16.71 -4.18
CA THR A 295 -3.18 -16.58 -2.72
C THR A 295 -4.32 -17.41 -2.19
N ARG A 296 -4.15 -18.00 -1.02
CA ARG A 296 -5.20 -18.74 -0.34
C ARG A 296 -5.02 -18.75 1.17
N THR A 297 -6.12 -18.53 1.88
CA THR A 297 -6.20 -18.69 3.33
C THR A 297 -6.89 -20.01 3.65
N PHE A 298 -6.32 -20.78 4.59
CA PHE A 298 -6.81 -22.08 5.00
C PHE A 298 -6.58 -22.32 6.51
N LYS A 299 -7.33 -23.25 7.08
CA LYS A 299 -7.11 -23.73 8.45
C LYS A 299 -6.30 -25.02 8.43
N ALA A 300 -5.16 -25.05 9.11
CA ALA A 300 -4.29 -26.21 9.15
C ALA A 300 -4.88 -27.39 9.98
N ASP A 301 -4.67 -28.61 9.48
CA ASP A 301 -5.01 -29.86 10.14
C ASP A 301 -3.72 -30.56 10.63
N SER A 302 -3.73 -31.12 11.85
CA SER A 302 -2.54 -31.68 12.52
C SER A 302 -2.00 -32.98 11.90
N ASN A 303 -2.71 -33.59 10.94
CA ASN A 303 -2.43 -34.95 10.49
C ASN A 303 -1.72 -35.04 9.14
N LYS A 304 -1.07 -34.00 8.63
CA LYS A 304 -0.56 -33.94 7.27
C LYS A 304 0.95 -33.73 7.18
N TYR A 305 1.53 -34.22 6.10
CA TYR A 305 2.97 -34.29 5.90
C TYR A 305 3.57 -33.12 5.13
N SER A 306 2.77 -32.44 4.33
CA SER A 306 3.28 -31.42 3.41
C SER A 306 2.73 -30.03 3.71
N ALA A 307 3.62 -29.09 3.96
CA ALA A 307 3.26 -27.69 4.12
C ALA A 307 2.82 -27.05 2.79
N PHE A 308 3.45 -27.47 1.71
CA PHE A 308 3.07 -27.09 0.37
C PHE A 308 3.32 -28.23 -0.60
N ILE A 309 2.42 -28.41 -1.55
CA ILE A 309 2.49 -29.50 -2.53
C ILE A 309 1.95 -29.02 -3.88
N PHE A 310 2.56 -29.54 -4.93
CA PHE A 310 2.17 -29.34 -6.30
C PHE A 310 1.91 -30.68 -6.95
N TYR A 311 0.75 -30.82 -7.59
CA TYR A 311 0.42 -31.99 -8.44
C TYR A 311 -0.05 -31.54 -9.80
N ASP A 312 0.54 -32.15 -10.83
CA ASP A 312 0.07 -32.08 -12.19
C ASP A 312 -0.35 -33.47 -12.68
N TRP A 313 -1.60 -33.58 -13.11
CA TRP A 313 -2.23 -34.82 -13.55
C TRP A 313 -2.37 -34.88 -15.07
N THR A 314 -1.92 -33.88 -15.79
CA THR A 314 -2.06 -33.79 -17.25
C THR A 314 -0.95 -34.59 -17.95
N ASP A 315 -1.31 -35.34 -18.97
CA ASP A 315 -0.47 -36.40 -19.56
C ASP A 315 0.04 -36.11 -20.96
N THR A 316 -0.26 -34.94 -21.51
CA THR A 316 -0.21 -34.73 -22.96
C THR A 316 1.11 -34.20 -23.48
N ASN A 317 1.87 -33.41 -22.70
CA ASN A 317 3.08 -32.75 -23.15
C ASN A 317 4.19 -32.75 -22.10
N ASP A 318 5.45 -32.70 -22.56
CA ASP A 318 6.57 -32.31 -21.70
C ASP A 318 6.37 -30.85 -21.28
N ARG A 319 6.65 -30.54 -20.01
CA ARG A 319 6.37 -29.22 -19.47
C ARG A 319 7.43 -28.75 -18.50
N THR A 320 7.56 -27.45 -18.47
CA THR A 320 8.34 -26.72 -17.50
C THR A 320 7.41 -25.90 -16.63
N ILE A 321 7.58 -25.98 -15.34
CA ILE A 321 6.78 -25.26 -14.35
C ILE A 321 7.74 -24.46 -13.49
N GLU A 322 7.40 -23.21 -13.28
CA GLU A 322 8.13 -22.32 -12.39
C GLU A 322 7.18 -21.78 -11.33
N ILE A 323 7.61 -21.88 -10.07
CA ILE A 323 6.94 -21.25 -8.94
C ILE A 323 7.96 -20.34 -8.26
N ARG A 324 7.59 -19.10 -7.98
CA ARG A 324 8.45 -18.15 -7.29
C ARG A 324 7.72 -17.42 -6.18
N ASN A 325 8.45 -16.77 -5.29
CA ASN A 325 7.91 -16.02 -4.16
C ASN A 325 6.91 -16.82 -3.31
N LEU A 326 7.12 -18.12 -3.17
CA LEU A 326 6.30 -18.94 -2.30
C LEU A 326 6.56 -18.57 -0.84
N GLN A 327 5.50 -18.19 -0.16
CA GLN A 327 5.51 -17.76 1.24
C GLN A 327 4.27 -18.29 1.96
N ILE A 328 4.38 -18.53 3.26
CA ILE A 328 3.27 -18.93 4.13
C ILE A 328 3.36 -18.16 5.44
N GLN A 329 2.29 -17.51 5.85
CA GLN A 329 2.20 -16.84 7.16
C GLN A 329 0.98 -17.28 7.96
N GLU A 330 1.03 -17.14 9.28
CA GLU A 330 -0.15 -17.27 10.14
C GLU A 330 -1.05 -16.03 9.95
N GLY A 331 -2.35 -16.26 9.75
CA GLY A 331 -3.33 -15.19 9.50
C GLY A 331 -3.61 -14.91 8.02
N GLY A 332 -4.12 -13.71 7.73
CA GLY A 332 -4.50 -13.25 6.39
C GLY A 332 -3.34 -12.66 5.59
N LEU A 333 -3.65 -12.02 4.47
CA LEU A 333 -2.67 -11.29 3.65
C LEU A 333 -2.09 -10.09 4.42
N SER A 334 -0.85 -9.74 4.10
CA SER A 334 -0.21 -8.51 4.58
C SER A 334 -0.68 -7.33 3.75
N VAL A 335 -1.61 -6.55 4.29
CA VAL A 335 -2.24 -5.42 3.62
C VAL A 335 -2.35 -4.21 4.54
N ALA A 336 -2.48 -3.02 3.94
CA ALA A 336 -2.95 -1.83 4.61
C ALA A 336 -4.21 -1.31 3.91
N GLU A 337 -5.21 -0.91 4.66
CA GLU A 337 -6.45 -0.32 4.14
C GLU A 337 -6.54 1.15 4.53
N ILE A 338 -6.83 2.00 3.58
CA ILE A 338 -6.95 3.44 3.77
C ILE A 338 -8.22 3.93 3.09
N VAL A 339 -9.07 4.62 3.83
CA VAL A 339 -10.26 5.27 3.27
C VAL A 339 -9.85 6.60 2.65
N LYS A 340 -10.21 6.80 1.40
CA LYS A 340 -9.89 7.99 0.60
C LYS A 340 -11.13 8.59 -0.04
N MET A 341 -11.08 9.88 -0.36
CA MET A 341 -12.13 10.58 -1.11
C MET A 341 -12.00 10.32 -2.60
N LYS A 342 -13.06 9.81 -3.22
CA LYS A 342 -13.14 9.55 -4.67
C LYS A 342 -12.80 10.79 -5.49
N GLY A 343 -12.07 10.60 -6.58
CA GLY A 343 -11.74 11.68 -7.50
C GLY A 343 -10.65 12.65 -7.02
N THR A 344 -10.05 12.41 -5.85
CA THR A 344 -8.87 13.16 -5.39
C THR A 344 -7.59 12.40 -5.72
N ASN A 345 -6.43 13.01 -5.57
CA ASN A 345 -5.15 12.32 -5.73
C ASN A 345 -4.87 11.40 -4.53
N LEU A 346 -4.08 10.32 -4.75
CA LEU A 346 -3.68 9.40 -3.68
C LEU A 346 -2.77 10.05 -2.64
N TYR A 347 -1.84 10.89 -3.05
CA TYR A 347 -0.82 11.61 -2.28
C TYR A 347 0.17 10.72 -1.50
N THR A 348 -0.27 9.63 -0.90
CA THR A 348 0.55 8.86 0.06
C THR A 348 0.43 7.36 -0.17
N PHE A 349 1.52 6.63 0.08
CA PHE A 349 1.61 5.19 -0.03
C PHE A 349 2.24 4.59 1.23
N PRO A 350 1.84 3.38 1.69
CA PRO A 350 2.50 2.71 2.80
C PRO A 350 4.01 2.59 2.58
N TYR A 351 4.80 2.87 3.62
CA TYR A 351 6.24 2.66 3.61
C TYR A 351 6.55 1.22 4.02
N LEU A 352 7.16 0.48 3.11
CA LEU A 352 7.49 -0.93 3.32
C LEU A 352 9.00 -1.15 3.23
N LYS A 353 9.49 -2.05 4.08
CA LYS A 353 10.84 -2.60 4.00
C LYS A 353 10.75 -4.12 3.95
N ARG A 354 11.58 -4.72 3.10
CA ARG A 354 11.77 -6.16 2.99
C ARG A 354 13.26 -6.42 2.79
N ASP A 355 13.85 -7.30 3.62
CA ASP A 355 15.27 -7.60 3.57
C ASP A 355 15.63 -8.22 2.22
N ASN A 356 16.77 -7.79 1.66
CA ASN A 356 17.25 -8.18 0.33
C ASN A 356 16.33 -7.80 -0.84
N TYR A 357 15.37 -6.89 -0.63
CA TYR A 357 14.51 -6.41 -1.70
C TYR A 357 14.42 -4.89 -1.73
N GLN A 358 14.28 -4.37 -2.92
CA GLN A 358 13.97 -2.97 -3.20
C GLN A 358 12.50 -2.85 -3.60
N LEU A 359 11.77 -1.97 -2.95
CA LEU A 359 10.40 -1.61 -3.38
C LEU A 359 10.49 -0.80 -4.67
N LEU A 360 9.88 -1.29 -5.74
CA LEU A 360 9.80 -0.60 -7.04
C LEU A 360 8.65 0.41 -7.08
N GLY A 361 7.66 0.24 -6.24
CA GLY A 361 6.47 1.08 -6.11
C GLY A 361 5.18 0.26 -6.03
N TRP A 362 4.06 0.93 -6.27
CA TRP A 362 2.72 0.36 -6.22
C TRP A 362 2.13 0.28 -7.62
N TYR A 363 1.38 -0.80 -7.91
CA TYR A 363 0.93 -1.15 -9.24
C TYR A 363 -0.52 -1.62 -9.24
N THR A 364 -1.17 -1.61 -10.39
CA THR A 364 -2.58 -2.02 -10.57
C THR A 364 -2.78 -3.54 -10.60
N ASP A 365 -1.73 -4.33 -10.73
CA ASP A 365 -1.75 -5.80 -10.80
C ASP A 365 -0.57 -6.37 -9.99
N PRO A 366 -0.69 -7.56 -9.36
CA PRO A 366 0.35 -8.11 -8.50
C PRO A 366 1.64 -8.53 -9.23
N VAL A 367 1.58 -8.79 -10.53
CA VAL A 367 2.74 -9.28 -11.33
C VAL A 367 3.11 -8.29 -12.42
N ASN A 368 2.11 -7.70 -13.06
CA ASN A 368 2.21 -6.75 -14.15
C ASN A 368 1.50 -5.45 -13.79
N GLY A 369 0.92 -4.75 -14.76
CA GLY A 369 0.10 -3.57 -14.56
C GLY A 369 0.87 -2.26 -14.57
N ASP A 370 0.12 -1.19 -14.42
CA ASP A 370 0.65 0.16 -14.46
C ASP A 370 1.10 0.63 -13.08
N LYS A 371 2.24 1.31 -13.03
CA LYS A 371 2.72 1.95 -11.82
C LYS A 371 1.84 3.15 -11.48
N ILE A 372 1.46 3.26 -10.22
CA ILE A 372 0.73 4.41 -9.69
C ILE A 372 1.67 5.36 -8.93
N ASP A 373 1.27 6.61 -8.83
CA ASP A 373 2.00 7.69 -8.17
C ASP A 373 1.08 8.59 -7.33
N GLU A 374 1.66 9.63 -6.73
CA GLU A 374 0.96 10.60 -5.89
C GLU A 374 -0.16 11.36 -6.61
N ASN A 375 -0.11 11.44 -7.94
CA ASN A 375 -1.12 12.12 -8.78
C ASN A 375 -2.21 11.18 -9.27
N THR A 376 -2.07 9.87 -9.03
CA THR A 376 -3.08 8.89 -9.41
C THR A 376 -4.40 9.22 -8.73
N ILE A 377 -5.47 9.26 -9.51
CA ILE A 377 -6.81 9.61 -9.02
C ILE A 377 -7.41 8.42 -8.25
N VAL A 378 -7.91 8.71 -7.06
CA VAL A 378 -8.65 7.76 -6.22
C VAL A 378 -9.89 7.25 -6.97
N PRO A 379 -10.01 5.93 -7.18
CA PRO A 379 -11.11 5.34 -7.94
C PRO A 379 -12.48 5.55 -7.31
N SER A 380 -13.52 5.34 -8.09
CA SER A 380 -14.92 5.41 -7.63
C SER A 380 -15.39 4.18 -6.84
N THR A 381 -14.63 3.09 -6.89
CA THR A 381 -14.91 1.80 -6.22
C THR A 381 -13.71 1.38 -5.39
N ASP A 382 -13.96 0.51 -4.42
CA ASP A 382 -12.89 -0.11 -3.64
C ASP A 382 -11.89 -0.79 -4.57
N THR A 383 -10.62 -0.54 -4.34
CA THR A 383 -9.55 -0.92 -5.26
C THR A 383 -8.33 -1.41 -4.49
N THR A 384 -7.68 -2.43 -5.04
CA THR A 384 -6.41 -2.95 -4.49
C THR A 384 -5.25 -2.55 -5.39
N TYR A 385 -4.19 -2.04 -4.78
CA TYR A 385 -2.89 -1.82 -5.41
C TYR A 385 -1.85 -2.74 -4.78
N TYR A 386 -0.85 -3.14 -5.55
CA TYR A 386 0.11 -4.17 -5.21
C TYR A 386 1.53 -3.62 -5.20
N ALA A 387 2.30 -3.92 -4.16
CA ALA A 387 3.72 -3.58 -4.13
C ALA A 387 4.48 -4.46 -5.11
N HIS A 388 5.37 -3.88 -5.93
CA HIS A 388 6.33 -4.64 -6.71
C HIS A 388 7.71 -4.55 -6.09
N TRP A 389 8.42 -5.68 -6.09
CA TRP A 389 9.71 -5.85 -5.45
C TRP A 389 10.76 -6.32 -6.44
N LYS A 390 11.97 -5.82 -6.26
CA LYS A 390 13.17 -6.32 -6.95
C LYS A 390 14.08 -6.98 -5.93
N TYR A 391 14.47 -8.22 -6.18
CA TYR A 391 15.46 -8.90 -5.37
C TYR A 391 16.86 -8.28 -5.61
N ILE A 392 17.55 -7.92 -4.54
CA ILE A 392 18.87 -7.27 -4.54
C ILE A 392 19.89 -8.04 -3.71
N GLY A 393 19.53 -9.22 -3.18
CA GLY A 393 20.45 -10.12 -2.49
C GLY A 393 21.40 -10.86 -3.45
N GLU A 394 22.22 -11.72 -2.90
CA GLU A 394 23.08 -12.62 -3.70
C GLU A 394 22.21 -13.64 -4.45
N LYS A 395 22.53 -13.87 -5.74
CA LYS A 395 21.80 -14.77 -6.63
C LYS A 395 22.49 -16.13 -6.75
#